data_f7940b3e6d1c28a93bc58784ec38f843
#
_entry.id   f7940b3e6d1c28a93bc58784ec38f843
#
_cell.length_a   1.000
_cell.length_b   1.000
_cell.length_c   1.000
_cell.angle_alpha   90.00
_cell.angle_beta   90.00
_cell.angle_gamma   90.00
#
_symmetry.space_group_name_H-M   'P 1'
#
loop_
_entity.id
_entity.type
_entity.pdbx_description
1 polymer ?
#
loop_
_entity_poly.entity_id
_entity_poly.type
_entity_poly.pdbx_seq_one_letter_code
_entity_poly.pdbx_strand_id
1 'polypeptide(L)'
;MKKQFKYLATAGLLVALLLAAGCGDDAKDKKEVDKPDIKTEQKTDQKAKPVVVRPQDGQYYKYSSHFNDATKTPKITPEMVKYIDDFASTVEIHPSYKGKFINNSRIKNPDEKIHYISMHAIGPNHNEKIKFKNSKGREVYQQQVYYIYMQSDAATDKLKSVRCSIVEQNPDIPDGKTTYVVNKRFD
;
A
#
# COMPACT_ATOMS: atom_id res chain seq x y z
N MET A 1 10.54 47.09 -1.05
CA MET A 1 9.20 46.80 -0.49
C MET A 1 9.29 45.46 0.26
N LYS A 2 9.27 45.50 1.59
CA LYS A 2 9.37 44.32 2.45
C LYS A 2 7.98 43.83 2.74
N LYS A 3 7.62 42.60 2.31
CA LYS A 3 6.37 41.92 2.70
C LYS A 3 6.68 40.94 3.83
N GLN A 4 6.21 41.25 5.01
CA GLN A 4 6.23 40.38 6.18
C GLN A 4 5.10 39.37 6.08
N PHE A 5 5.42 38.07 6.16
CA PHE A 5 4.44 37.02 6.37
C PHE A 5 4.30 36.73 7.86
N LYS A 6 3.07 36.95 8.37
CA LYS A 6 2.70 36.64 9.73
C LYS A 6 2.40 35.14 9.86
N TYR A 7 3.10 34.50 10.79
CA TYR A 7 2.79 33.11 11.19
C TYR A 7 1.57 33.11 12.11
N LEU A 8 0.54 32.36 11.74
CA LEU A 8 -0.55 32.00 12.64
C LEU A 8 -0.18 30.66 13.31
N ALA A 9 0.04 30.71 14.61
CA ALA A 9 0.13 29.54 15.45
C ALA A 9 -1.27 29.14 15.89
N THR A 10 -1.68 27.91 15.58
CA THR A 10 -2.88 27.28 16.14
C THR A 10 -2.47 26.23 17.16
N ALA A 11 -2.91 26.48 18.38
CA ALA A 11 -2.67 25.66 19.56
C ALA A 11 -3.42 24.34 19.51
N GLY A 12 -2.76 23.28 19.99
CA GLY A 12 -3.31 21.94 20.10
C GLY A 12 -4.28 21.80 21.28
N LEU A 13 -5.26 20.97 21.10
CA LEU A 13 -6.19 20.52 22.14
C LEU A 13 -5.80 19.09 22.57
N LEU A 14 -5.34 18.99 23.82
CA LEU A 14 -5.10 17.74 24.53
C LEU A 14 -6.42 17.20 25.03
N VAL A 15 -6.79 15.97 24.66
CA VAL A 15 -7.87 15.22 25.28
C VAL A 15 -7.26 14.08 26.10
N ALA A 16 -7.47 14.16 27.40
CA ALA A 16 -7.07 13.16 28.37
C ALA A 16 -8.05 11.96 28.36
N LEU A 17 -7.51 10.75 28.29
CA LEU A 17 -8.24 9.50 28.48
C LEU A 17 -8.20 9.12 29.95
N LEU A 18 -9.38 8.93 30.53
CA LEU A 18 -9.59 8.34 31.86
C LEU A 18 -9.60 6.81 31.72
N LEU A 19 -8.69 6.18 32.45
CA LEU A 19 -8.69 4.74 32.73
C LEU A 19 -9.64 4.45 33.88
N ALA A 20 -10.57 3.53 33.68
CA ALA A 20 -11.30 2.90 34.77
C ALA A 20 -10.94 1.43 34.82
N ALA A 21 -10.14 1.08 35.81
CA ALA A 21 -9.90 -0.30 36.24
C ALA A 21 -11.01 -0.72 37.19
N GLY A 22 -11.55 -1.92 37.00
CA GLY A 22 -12.48 -2.57 37.93
C GLY A 22 -12.15 -4.03 38.04
N CYS A 23 -11.33 -4.37 39.03
CA CYS A 23 -11.23 -5.73 39.58
C CYS A 23 -12.34 -5.95 40.60
N GLY A 24 -12.88 -7.16 40.66
CA GLY A 24 -13.77 -7.62 41.74
C GLY A 24 -13.95 -9.13 41.65
N ASP A 25 -13.11 -9.87 42.38
CA ASP A 25 -13.33 -11.24 42.82
C ASP A 25 -14.45 -11.25 43.90
N ASP A 26 -15.33 -12.24 43.89
CA ASP A 26 -15.42 -13.20 44.96
C ASP A 26 -16.59 -14.19 44.79
N ALA A 27 -16.30 -15.38 45.28
CA ALA A 27 -17.02 -16.64 45.22
C ALA A 27 -18.25 -16.73 46.16
N LYS A 28 -19.11 -17.66 45.83
CA LYS A 28 -19.81 -18.69 46.60
C LYS A 28 -21.32 -18.85 46.46
N ASP A 29 -21.61 -20.04 45.98
CA ASP A 29 -22.53 -21.04 46.54
C ASP A 29 -24.09 -20.88 46.51
N LYS A 30 -24.61 -21.92 45.83
CA LYS A 30 -25.79 -22.75 46.14
C LYS A 30 -27.17 -22.40 45.61
N LYS A 31 -27.60 -23.43 44.89
CA LYS A 31 -28.84 -24.21 44.89
C LYS A 31 -29.84 -23.97 43.72
N GLU A 32 -29.89 -25.02 43.02
CA GLU A 32 -30.95 -25.75 42.30
C GLU A 32 -32.39 -25.36 42.62
N VAL A 33 -33.18 -25.02 41.61
CA VAL A 33 -34.60 -25.41 41.46
C VAL A 33 -34.99 -25.43 39.97
N ASP A 34 -35.64 -26.50 39.61
CA ASP A 34 -36.07 -27.04 38.32
C ASP A 34 -37.24 -26.26 37.66
N LYS A 35 -37.16 -26.22 36.26
CA LYS A 35 -38.25 -26.23 35.26
C LYS A 35 -39.08 -24.99 34.99
N PRO A 36 -39.70 -24.88 33.78
CA PRO A 36 -39.43 -25.51 32.47
C PRO A 36 -39.33 -24.50 31.28
N ASP A 37 -38.83 -25.06 30.18
CA ASP A 37 -38.88 -24.67 28.75
C ASP A 37 -39.89 -23.60 28.32
N ILE A 38 -39.36 -22.51 27.72
CA ILE A 38 -39.96 -21.88 26.57
C ILE A 38 -38.80 -21.58 25.57
N LYS A 39 -38.69 -22.46 24.56
CA LYS A 39 -37.92 -22.21 23.36
C LYS A 39 -38.58 -21.07 22.59
N THR A 40 -38.02 -19.87 22.71
CA THR A 40 -38.22 -18.82 21.72
C THR A 40 -36.97 -18.77 20.87
N GLU A 41 -37.04 -19.45 19.71
CA GLU A 41 -36.06 -19.29 18.66
C GLU A 41 -36.15 -17.83 18.14
N GLN A 42 -35.35 -16.97 18.68
CA GLN A 42 -35.01 -15.71 18.01
C GLN A 42 -34.04 -16.06 16.87
N LYS A 43 -34.61 -16.24 15.66
CA LYS A 43 -33.88 -16.13 14.41
C LYS A 43 -33.30 -14.72 14.34
N THR A 44 -32.09 -14.56 14.84
CA THR A 44 -31.29 -13.37 14.58
C THR A 44 -30.82 -13.51 13.13
N ASP A 45 -31.50 -12.83 12.21
CA ASP A 45 -30.99 -12.54 10.88
C ASP A 45 -29.70 -11.70 11.04
N GLN A 46 -28.61 -12.37 11.34
CA GLN A 46 -27.28 -11.79 11.19
C GLN A 46 -27.03 -11.66 9.70
N LYS A 47 -27.37 -10.48 9.16
CA LYS A 47 -26.95 -10.05 7.84
C LYS A 47 -25.44 -10.24 7.78
N ALA A 48 -24.99 -11.32 7.13
CA ALA A 48 -23.58 -11.65 7.01
C ALA A 48 -22.85 -10.42 6.50
N LYS A 49 -21.89 -9.89 7.29
CA LYS A 49 -21.02 -8.80 6.84
C LYS A 49 -20.32 -9.29 5.59
N PRO A 50 -20.28 -8.50 4.51
CA PRO A 50 -19.60 -8.92 3.28
C PRO A 50 -18.15 -9.31 3.63
N VAL A 51 -17.80 -10.53 3.27
CA VAL A 51 -16.42 -11.03 3.44
C VAL A 51 -15.55 -10.23 2.47
N VAL A 52 -14.76 -9.31 3.01
CA VAL A 52 -13.79 -8.55 2.23
C VAL A 52 -12.63 -9.48 1.91
N VAL A 53 -12.52 -9.89 0.66
CA VAL A 53 -11.43 -10.77 0.21
C VAL A 53 -10.24 -9.89 -0.16
N ARG A 54 -9.12 -10.10 0.53
CA ARG A 54 -7.86 -9.44 0.18
C ARG A 54 -7.39 -9.92 -1.20
N PRO A 55 -6.92 -9.01 -2.09
CA PRO A 55 -6.31 -9.40 -3.35
C PRO A 55 -5.15 -10.38 -3.12
N GLN A 56 -5.03 -11.38 -4.00
CA GLN A 56 -3.95 -12.37 -3.89
C GLN A 56 -2.62 -11.78 -4.35
N ASP A 57 -1.56 -12.10 -3.61
CA ASP A 57 -0.19 -11.80 -4.00
C ASP A 57 0.21 -12.64 -5.22
N GLY A 58 1.04 -12.05 -6.10
CA GLY A 58 1.68 -12.77 -7.20
C GLY A 58 3.05 -13.33 -6.81
N GLN A 59 3.72 -13.99 -7.75
CA GLN A 59 5.06 -14.52 -7.53
C GLN A 59 6.05 -13.41 -7.17
N TYR A 60 6.10 -12.32 -7.96
CA TYR A 60 7.05 -11.22 -7.82
C TYR A 60 6.43 -9.91 -7.30
N TYR A 61 5.17 -9.94 -6.87
CA TYR A 61 4.55 -8.79 -6.21
C TYR A 61 3.67 -9.22 -5.04
N LYS A 62 3.49 -8.30 -4.09
CA LYS A 62 2.53 -8.44 -3.00
C LYS A 62 1.76 -7.13 -2.83
N TYR A 63 0.52 -7.24 -2.43
CA TYR A 63 -0.25 -6.06 -2.08
C TYR A 63 0.27 -5.43 -0.79
N SER A 64 0.22 -4.11 -0.73
CA SER A 64 0.49 -3.37 0.49
C SER A 64 -0.38 -3.89 1.65
N SER A 65 0.15 -3.85 2.87
CA SER A 65 -0.56 -4.28 4.09
C SER A 65 -1.89 -3.53 4.34
N HIS A 66 -2.07 -2.39 3.70
CA HIS A 66 -3.29 -1.58 3.80
C HIS A 66 -4.40 -2.00 2.84
N PHE A 67 -4.15 -3.01 1.97
CA PHE A 67 -5.18 -3.54 1.09
C PHE A 67 -6.00 -4.60 1.80
N ASN A 68 -7.30 -4.37 1.86
CA ASN A 68 -8.28 -5.29 2.43
C ASN A 68 -9.55 -5.45 1.57
N ASP A 69 -9.59 -4.79 0.42
CA ASP A 69 -10.78 -4.75 -0.44
C ASP A 69 -10.37 -4.92 -1.91
N ALA A 70 -10.65 -6.10 -2.46
CA ALA A 70 -10.33 -6.45 -3.84
C ALA A 70 -11.08 -5.57 -4.86
N THR A 71 -12.26 -5.04 -4.50
CA THR A 71 -13.08 -4.22 -5.41
C THR A 71 -12.49 -2.82 -5.63
N LYS A 72 -11.55 -2.42 -4.77
CA LYS A 72 -10.89 -1.11 -4.83
C LYS A 72 -9.49 -1.18 -5.45
N THR A 73 -9.13 -2.29 -6.06
CA THR A 73 -7.84 -2.47 -6.73
C THR A 73 -8.03 -2.82 -8.19
N PRO A 74 -7.20 -2.27 -9.09
CA PRO A 74 -7.19 -2.71 -10.47
C PRO A 74 -6.83 -4.19 -10.56
N LYS A 75 -7.47 -4.90 -11.48
CA LYS A 75 -7.14 -6.28 -11.79
C LYS A 75 -5.77 -6.38 -12.44
N ILE A 76 -4.98 -7.33 -11.99
CA ILE A 76 -3.70 -7.68 -12.64
C ILE A 76 -3.96 -8.86 -13.58
N THR A 77 -3.81 -8.60 -14.88
CA THR A 77 -4.02 -9.62 -15.93
C THR A 77 -2.76 -10.46 -16.15
N PRO A 78 -2.87 -11.66 -16.77
CA PRO A 78 -1.70 -12.47 -17.11
C PRO A 78 -0.66 -11.75 -17.99
N GLU A 79 -1.12 -10.86 -18.88
CA GLU A 79 -0.23 -10.02 -19.68
C GLU A 79 0.59 -9.06 -18.80
N MET A 80 -0.05 -8.44 -17.82
CA MET A 80 0.63 -7.55 -16.86
C MET A 80 1.63 -8.32 -16.00
N VAL A 81 1.26 -9.54 -15.56
CA VAL A 81 2.16 -10.42 -14.78
C VAL A 81 3.44 -10.70 -15.56
N LYS A 82 3.35 -10.96 -16.87
CA LYS A 82 4.52 -11.17 -17.70
C LYS A 82 5.53 -10.00 -17.63
N TYR A 83 5.06 -8.75 -17.72
CA TYR A 83 5.94 -7.58 -17.60
C TYR A 83 6.53 -7.42 -16.19
N ILE A 84 5.77 -7.79 -15.15
CA ILE A 84 6.26 -7.77 -13.77
C ILE A 84 7.38 -8.80 -13.62
N ASP A 85 7.16 -10.02 -14.08
CA ASP A 85 8.09 -11.14 -13.95
C ASP A 85 9.36 -10.90 -14.80
N ASP A 86 9.20 -10.45 -16.04
CA ASP A 86 10.31 -10.10 -16.92
C ASP A 86 11.20 -9.03 -16.28
N PHE A 87 10.61 -7.97 -15.72
CA PHE A 87 11.37 -6.92 -15.06
C PHE A 87 11.99 -7.38 -13.74
N ALA A 88 11.24 -8.12 -12.91
CA ALA A 88 11.75 -8.66 -11.65
C ALA A 88 12.98 -9.57 -11.85
N SER A 89 13.03 -10.32 -12.97
CA SER A 89 14.17 -11.18 -13.31
C SER A 89 15.43 -10.41 -13.69
N THR A 90 15.34 -9.13 -14.01
CA THR A 90 16.47 -8.27 -14.43
C THR A 90 17.06 -7.42 -13.32
N VAL A 91 16.43 -7.40 -12.14
CA VAL A 91 16.84 -6.55 -11.02
C VAL A 91 17.03 -7.35 -9.73
N GLU A 92 17.96 -6.91 -8.90
CA GLU A 92 18.15 -7.45 -7.56
C GLU A 92 17.34 -6.61 -6.56
N ILE A 93 16.34 -7.23 -5.95
CA ILE A 93 15.46 -6.55 -4.97
C ILE A 93 16.08 -6.68 -3.57
N HIS A 94 16.13 -5.58 -2.83
CA HIS A 94 16.66 -5.56 -1.46
C HIS A 94 15.95 -6.61 -0.58
N PRO A 95 16.67 -7.36 0.28
CA PRO A 95 16.12 -8.47 1.07
C PRO A 95 14.90 -8.12 1.92
N SER A 96 14.78 -6.86 2.39
CA SER A 96 13.62 -6.40 3.16
C SER A 96 12.28 -6.48 2.39
N TYR A 97 12.34 -6.49 1.07
CA TYR A 97 11.18 -6.66 0.17
C TYR A 97 10.88 -8.13 -0.14
N LYS A 98 11.75 -9.08 0.33
CA LYS A 98 11.58 -10.52 0.12
C LYS A 98 11.41 -10.91 -1.36
N GLY A 99 12.17 -10.25 -2.26
CA GLY A 99 12.13 -10.47 -3.70
C GLY A 99 10.84 -10.01 -4.39
N LYS A 100 10.03 -9.16 -3.75
CA LYS A 100 8.73 -8.77 -4.31
C LYS A 100 8.57 -7.26 -4.41
N PHE A 101 7.89 -6.81 -5.45
CA PHE A 101 7.37 -5.47 -5.58
C PHE A 101 6.16 -5.26 -4.65
N ILE A 102 6.02 -4.08 -4.09
CA ILE A 102 4.83 -3.68 -3.33
C ILE A 102 3.83 -3.06 -4.29
N ASN A 103 2.67 -3.67 -4.43
CA ASN A 103 1.56 -3.14 -5.21
C ASN A 103 0.75 -2.15 -4.35
N ASN A 104 0.74 -0.89 -4.75
CA ASN A 104 -0.01 0.21 -4.12
C ASN A 104 -1.17 0.71 -4.99
N SER A 105 -1.54 -0.03 -6.02
CA SER A 105 -2.59 0.37 -6.95
C SER A 105 -3.93 0.49 -6.26
N ARG A 106 -4.68 1.56 -6.55
CA ARG A 106 -6.03 1.78 -6.02
C ARG A 106 -6.92 2.42 -7.07
N ILE A 107 -8.14 1.96 -7.17
CA ILE A 107 -9.21 2.65 -7.88
C ILE A 107 -9.68 3.79 -6.97
N LYS A 108 -9.46 5.03 -7.40
CA LYS A 108 -9.82 6.22 -6.64
C LYS A 108 -11.24 6.67 -6.93
N ASN A 109 -11.66 6.53 -8.18
CA ASN A 109 -12.98 6.88 -8.65
C ASN A 109 -13.54 5.73 -9.50
N PRO A 110 -14.70 5.16 -9.19
CA PRO A 110 -15.33 4.09 -9.97
C PRO A 110 -15.67 4.51 -11.42
N ASP A 111 -15.78 5.81 -11.69
CA ASP A 111 -16.06 6.35 -13.04
C ASP A 111 -14.79 6.56 -13.89
N GLU A 112 -13.62 6.17 -13.37
CA GLU A 112 -12.38 6.25 -14.13
C GLU A 112 -12.43 5.34 -15.35
N LYS A 113 -12.03 5.87 -16.52
CA LYS A 113 -11.90 5.09 -17.75
C LYS A 113 -10.59 4.31 -17.82
N ILE A 114 -9.61 4.72 -17.03
CA ILE A 114 -8.26 4.14 -16.98
C ILE A 114 -7.92 3.81 -15.53
N HIS A 115 -7.55 2.57 -15.30
CA HIS A 115 -6.95 2.17 -14.04
C HIS A 115 -5.43 2.33 -14.08
N TYR A 116 -4.87 2.81 -12.97
CA TYR A 116 -3.43 3.01 -12.79
C TYR A 116 -2.88 1.94 -11.85
N ILE A 117 -1.97 1.13 -12.35
CA ILE A 117 -1.24 0.13 -11.57
C ILE A 117 0.13 0.71 -11.23
N SER A 118 0.48 0.72 -9.95
CA SER A 118 1.74 1.24 -9.45
C SER A 118 2.36 0.26 -8.47
N MET A 119 3.56 -0.18 -8.78
CA MET A 119 4.34 -1.05 -7.91
C MET A 119 5.74 -0.48 -7.74
N HIS A 120 6.36 -0.75 -6.59
CA HIS A 120 7.74 -0.36 -6.33
C HIS A 120 8.48 -1.41 -5.50
N ALA A 121 9.78 -1.42 -5.64
CA ALA A 121 10.71 -2.11 -4.75
C ALA A 121 11.98 -1.27 -4.61
N ILE A 122 12.76 -1.50 -3.55
CA ILE A 122 14.10 -0.91 -3.42
C ILE A 122 15.16 -1.93 -3.86
N GLY A 123 16.23 -1.41 -4.44
CA GLY A 123 17.41 -2.19 -4.82
C GLY A 123 18.44 -2.27 -3.70
N PRO A 124 19.49 -3.11 -3.85
CA PRO A 124 20.52 -3.30 -2.83
C PRO A 124 21.34 -2.04 -2.52
N ASN A 125 21.44 -1.11 -3.48
CA ASN A 125 22.17 0.15 -3.31
C ASN A 125 21.33 1.26 -2.65
N HIS A 126 20.14 0.94 -2.12
CA HIS A 126 19.33 1.89 -1.37
C HIS A 126 19.86 2.00 0.07
N ASN A 127 20.26 3.21 0.50
CA ASN A 127 20.77 3.43 1.85
C ASN A 127 20.49 4.84 2.35
N GLU A 128 19.48 5.01 3.19
CA GLU A 128 19.06 6.30 3.75
C GLU A 128 20.09 6.91 4.73
N LYS A 129 21.09 6.15 5.17
CA LYS A 129 22.15 6.63 6.04
C LYS A 129 23.26 7.36 5.26
N ILE A 130 23.41 7.09 3.97
CA ILE A 130 24.38 7.77 3.10
C ILE A 130 23.71 9.02 2.55
N LYS A 131 24.07 10.17 3.11
CA LYS A 131 23.52 11.48 2.75
C LYS A 131 24.57 12.32 2.04
N PHE A 132 24.11 13.12 1.09
CA PHE A 132 24.92 14.02 0.30
C PHE A 132 24.08 15.20 -0.19
N LYS A 133 24.69 16.19 -0.84
CA LYS A 133 23.97 17.33 -1.41
C LYS A 133 23.83 17.15 -2.92
N ASN A 134 22.63 17.41 -3.44
CA ASN A 134 22.42 17.50 -4.88
C ASN A 134 22.91 18.83 -5.47
N SER A 135 22.84 19.04 -6.77
CA SER A 135 23.27 20.27 -7.45
C SER A 135 22.54 21.53 -6.95
N LYS A 136 21.36 21.37 -6.35
CA LYS A 136 20.56 22.47 -5.76
C LYS A 136 20.90 22.70 -4.28
N GLY A 137 21.94 22.05 -3.75
CA GLY A 137 22.35 22.15 -2.36
C GLY A 137 21.41 21.48 -1.35
N ARG A 138 20.42 20.72 -1.80
CA ARG A 138 19.48 20.00 -0.93
C ARG A 138 20.13 18.70 -0.44
N GLU A 139 19.96 18.41 0.85
CA GLU A 139 20.33 17.12 1.39
C GLU A 139 19.42 16.04 0.80
N VAL A 140 20.03 15.00 0.28
CA VAL A 140 19.40 13.80 -0.28
C VAL A 140 20.15 12.57 0.23
N TYR A 141 19.60 11.39 0.04
CA TYR A 141 20.24 10.15 0.44
C TYR A 141 20.41 9.20 -0.75
N GLN A 142 21.29 8.23 -0.58
CA GLN A 142 21.48 7.20 -1.60
C GLN A 142 20.25 6.36 -1.76
N GLN A 143 19.72 6.32 -2.98
CA GLN A 143 18.54 5.54 -3.29
C GLN A 143 18.67 4.75 -4.59
N GLN A 144 18.09 3.57 -4.58
CA GLN A 144 17.84 2.77 -5.75
C GLN A 144 16.42 2.22 -5.65
N VAL A 145 15.55 2.68 -6.53
CA VAL A 145 14.12 2.34 -6.49
C VAL A 145 13.70 1.84 -7.87
N TYR A 146 13.01 0.73 -7.87
CA TYR A 146 12.42 0.13 -9.06
C TYR A 146 10.94 0.43 -9.09
N TYR A 147 10.44 0.90 -10.23
CA TYR A 147 9.05 1.21 -10.44
C TYR A 147 8.46 0.44 -11.60
N ILE A 148 7.23 -0.04 -11.41
CA ILE A 148 6.39 -0.57 -12.46
C ILE A 148 5.12 0.29 -12.48
N TYR A 149 4.87 0.96 -13.60
CA TYR A 149 3.64 1.70 -13.85
C TYR A 149 2.94 1.12 -15.06
N MET A 150 1.66 0.82 -14.91
CA MET A 150 0.83 0.34 -16.01
C MET A 150 -0.47 1.13 -16.02
N GLN A 151 -1.07 1.21 -17.20
CA GLN A 151 -2.43 1.71 -17.38
C GLN A 151 -3.24 0.61 -18.05
N SER A 152 -4.45 0.39 -17.58
CA SER A 152 -5.40 -0.51 -18.22
C SER A 152 -6.74 0.21 -18.44
N ASP A 153 -7.46 -0.24 -19.43
CA ASP A 153 -8.83 0.18 -19.65
C ASP A 153 -9.72 -0.35 -18.51
N ALA A 154 -10.50 0.53 -17.88
CA ALA A 154 -11.26 0.17 -16.68
C ALA A 154 -12.43 -0.79 -16.96
N ALA A 155 -12.95 -0.79 -18.20
CA ALA A 155 -14.08 -1.64 -18.56
C ALA A 155 -13.63 -3.05 -19.01
N THR A 156 -12.45 -3.14 -19.63
CA THR A 156 -11.99 -4.39 -20.29
C THR A 156 -10.76 -4.99 -19.66
N ASP A 157 -10.14 -4.33 -18.69
CA ASP A 157 -8.82 -4.65 -18.10
C ASP A 157 -7.66 -4.70 -19.13
N LYS A 158 -7.90 -4.30 -20.39
CA LYS A 158 -6.89 -4.33 -21.44
C LYS A 158 -5.74 -3.39 -21.13
N LEU A 159 -4.51 -3.87 -21.22
CA LEU A 159 -3.30 -3.08 -21.01
C LEU A 159 -3.17 -1.99 -22.06
N LYS A 160 -3.00 -0.74 -21.63
CA LYS A 160 -2.82 0.46 -22.47
C LYS A 160 -1.39 0.97 -22.48
N SER A 161 -0.68 0.82 -21.37
CA SER A 161 0.73 1.19 -21.32
C SER A 161 1.45 0.43 -20.20
N VAL A 162 2.74 0.24 -20.37
CA VAL A 162 3.64 -0.29 -19.35
C VAL A 162 4.94 0.51 -19.35
N ARG A 163 5.41 0.81 -18.15
CA ARG A 163 6.69 1.44 -17.90
C ARG A 163 7.36 0.77 -16.70
N CYS A 164 8.55 0.22 -16.94
CA CYS A 164 9.42 -0.28 -15.89
C CYS A 164 10.67 0.59 -15.86
N SER A 165 11.04 1.09 -14.69
CA SER A 165 12.17 2.02 -14.56
C SER A 165 12.97 1.76 -13.29
N ILE A 166 14.25 2.12 -13.38
CA ILE A 166 15.21 2.16 -12.28
C ILE A 166 15.51 3.62 -12.01
N VAL A 167 15.31 4.06 -10.78
CA VAL A 167 15.67 5.39 -10.29
C VAL A 167 16.85 5.22 -9.35
N GLU A 168 17.97 5.87 -9.67
CA GLU A 168 19.20 5.84 -8.89
C GLU A 168 19.61 7.26 -8.53
N GLN A 169 20.07 7.43 -7.30
CA GLN A 169 20.65 8.66 -6.81
C GLN A 169 21.73 8.29 -5.79
N ASN A 170 22.94 8.76 -6.01
CA ASN A 170 24.11 8.51 -5.17
C ASN A 170 25.10 9.70 -5.30
N PRO A 171 26.24 9.70 -4.59
CA PRO A 171 27.20 10.80 -4.69
C PRO A 171 27.73 11.09 -6.11
N ASP A 172 27.78 10.07 -6.98
CA ASP A 172 28.26 10.22 -8.37
C ASP A 172 27.18 10.80 -9.30
N ILE A 173 25.90 10.58 -8.96
CA ILE A 173 24.73 11.10 -9.67
C ILE A 173 23.78 11.81 -8.69
N PRO A 174 24.19 12.95 -8.08
CA PRO A 174 23.49 13.56 -6.96
C PRO A 174 22.10 14.10 -7.30
N ASP A 175 21.80 14.41 -8.56
CA ASP A 175 20.49 14.83 -9.03
C ASP A 175 19.57 13.66 -9.40
N GLY A 176 20.12 12.45 -9.34
CA GLY A 176 19.40 11.23 -9.68
C GLY A 176 19.35 10.98 -11.19
N LYS A 177 19.18 9.71 -11.55
CA LYS A 177 19.00 9.23 -12.91
C LYS A 177 17.83 8.25 -12.98
N THR A 178 16.99 8.40 -13.98
CA THR A 178 15.95 7.42 -14.28
C THR A 178 16.28 6.70 -15.58
N THR A 179 16.38 5.37 -15.49
CA THR A 179 16.60 4.50 -16.65
C THR A 179 15.30 3.73 -16.91
N TYR A 180 14.77 3.84 -18.11
CA TYR A 180 13.60 3.08 -18.55
C TYR A 180 14.05 1.75 -19.16
N VAL A 181 13.66 0.63 -18.54
CA VAL A 181 13.90 -0.72 -19.03
C VAL A 181 12.79 -1.12 -20.00
N VAL A 182 11.56 -0.74 -19.68
CA VAL A 182 10.38 -0.89 -20.54
C VAL A 182 9.65 0.43 -20.61
N ASN A 183 9.23 0.85 -21.79
CA ASN A 183 8.37 2.01 -21.98
C ASN A 183 7.55 1.80 -23.26
N LYS A 184 6.38 1.19 -23.12
CA LYS A 184 5.48 0.81 -24.24
C LYS A 184 4.10 1.40 -24.05
N ARG A 185 3.47 1.73 -25.18
CA ARG A 185 2.04 2.06 -25.29
C ARG A 185 1.40 1.07 -26.25
N PHE A 186 0.14 0.75 -25.98
CA PHE A 186 -0.67 -0.16 -26.79
C PHE A 186 -1.91 0.58 -27.24
N ASP A 187 -2.23 0.45 -28.49
CA ASP A 187 -3.39 1.06 -29.13
C ASP A 187 -4.71 0.32 -28.80
#